data_2cfb00159c3df67347bc005fbf93b2e5
#
_entry.id   2cfb00159c3df67347bc005fbf93b2e5
#
_cell.length_a   1.000
_cell.length_b   1.000
_cell.length_c   1.000
_cell.angle_alpha   90.00
_cell.angle_beta   90.00
_cell.angle_gamma   90.00
#
_symmetry.space_group_name_H-M   'P 1'
#
loop_
_entity.id
_entity.type
_entity.pdbx_description
1 polymer ?
#
loop_
_entity_poly.entity_id
_entity_poly.type
_entity_poly.pdbx_seq_one_letter_code
_entity_poly.pdbx_strand_id
1 'polypeptide(L)'
;MAKFKVYYTIELNEIATHIFESNDLEVKLCSHNDEETYVKELAAFQPDAIMCRTEPITAKMMDTCTNLKVIGKQGAGLDNIDMDHAHAKDITVVYAPAGNANAVAEHAVMLMLMCAKRFTYVDRQFRGGNFLVRMD
;
A
#
# COMPACT_ATOMS: atom_id res chain seq x y z
N MET A 1 17.15 -14.32 22.21
CA MET A 1 17.57 -13.51 21.06
C MET A 1 16.68 -12.28 20.99
N ALA A 2 17.21 -11.12 20.54
CA ALA A 2 16.35 -9.96 20.27
C ALA A 2 15.39 -10.33 19.15
N LYS A 3 14.09 -10.04 19.34
CA LYS A 3 13.08 -10.26 18.31
C LYS A 3 13.30 -9.28 17.14
N PHE A 4 13.06 -9.74 15.93
CA PHE A 4 13.08 -8.87 14.76
C PHE A 4 11.86 -7.94 14.81
N LYS A 5 12.10 -6.62 14.66
CA LYS A 5 11.07 -5.59 14.86
C LYS A 5 10.50 -5.11 13.56
N VAL A 6 9.18 -5.13 13.44
CA VAL A 6 8.46 -4.67 12.25
C VAL A 6 7.50 -3.54 12.61
N TYR A 7 7.65 -2.40 11.95
CA TYR A 7 6.77 -1.25 12.09
C TYR A 7 5.79 -1.20 10.93
N TYR A 8 4.51 -1.00 11.22
CA TYR A 8 3.46 -0.90 10.22
C TYR A 8 2.87 0.50 10.17
N THR A 9 2.71 1.03 8.97
CA THR A 9 2.05 2.32 8.75
C THR A 9 0.53 2.21 8.64
N ILE A 10 0.00 1.01 8.40
CA ILE A 10 -1.44 0.73 8.28
C ILE A 10 -1.83 -0.53 9.05
N GLU A 11 -3.11 -0.67 9.35
CA GLU A 11 -3.67 -1.86 9.95
C GLU A 11 -3.52 -3.09 9.02
N LEU A 12 -3.12 -4.20 9.61
CA LEU A 12 -2.93 -5.47 8.92
C LEU A 12 -4.23 -6.26 8.81
N ASN A 13 -4.35 -7.04 7.74
CA ASN A 13 -5.38 -8.07 7.69
C ASN A 13 -4.99 -9.26 8.59
N GLU A 14 -5.98 -10.08 8.92
CA GLU A 14 -5.82 -11.24 9.82
C GLU A 14 -4.73 -12.22 9.34
N ILE A 15 -4.58 -12.41 8.03
CA ILE A 15 -3.57 -13.32 7.44
C ILE A 15 -2.16 -12.81 7.74
N ALA A 16 -1.92 -11.51 7.54
CA ALA A 16 -0.62 -10.89 7.80
C ALA A 16 -0.31 -10.95 9.31
N THR A 17 -1.28 -10.64 10.16
CA THR A 17 -1.14 -10.72 11.62
C THR A 17 -0.72 -12.13 12.03
N HIS A 18 -1.40 -13.16 11.54
CA HIS A 18 -1.06 -14.54 11.84
C HIS A 18 0.35 -14.95 11.37
N ILE A 19 0.77 -14.49 10.18
CA ILE A 19 2.14 -14.74 9.67
C ILE A 19 3.18 -14.15 10.63
N PHE A 20 2.97 -12.94 11.14
CA PHE A 20 3.93 -12.29 12.03
C PHE A 20 3.95 -12.90 13.42
N GLU A 21 2.80 -13.25 13.99
CA GLU A 21 2.70 -13.94 15.27
C GLU A 21 3.38 -15.30 15.23
N SER A 22 3.20 -16.06 14.14
CA SER A 22 3.79 -17.40 13.98
C SER A 22 5.31 -17.38 13.77
N ASN A 23 5.90 -16.21 13.40
CA ASN A 23 7.35 -16.07 13.20
C ASN A 23 8.08 -15.33 14.32
N ASP A 24 7.43 -15.16 15.48
CA ASP A 24 8.03 -14.53 16.68
C ASP A 24 8.59 -13.12 16.43
N LEU A 25 7.88 -12.31 15.64
CA LEU A 25 8.23 -10.93 15.34
C LEU A 25 7.62 -9.99 16.40
N GLU A 26 8.35 -8.92 16.72
CA GLU A 26 7.81 -7.82 17.50
C GLU A 26 7.21 -6.79 16.55
N VAL A 27 5.88 -6.65 16.56
CA VAL A 27 5.13 -5.81 15.63
C VAL A 27 4.60 -4.57 16.33
N LYS A 28 4.77 -3.41 15.71
CA LYS A 28 4.15 -2.16 16.14
C LYS A 28 3.39 -1.51 15.00
N LEU A 29 2.09 -1.28 15.20
CA LEU A 29 1.26 -0.46 14.34
C LEU A 29 1.42 1.01 14.69
N CYS A 30 1.47 1.90 13.70
CA CYS A 30 1.45 3.34 13.90
C CYS A 30 0.14 3.79 14.58
N SER A 31 0.23 4.82 15.42
CA SER A 31 -0.93 5.36 16.14
C SER A 31 -1.72 6.38 15.31
N HIS A 32 -1.06 7.15 14.45
CA HIS A 32 -1.66 8.17 13.59
C HIS A 32 -0.91 8.27 12.27
N ASN A 33 -1.64 8.55 11.18
CA ASN A 33 -1.10 8.63 9.82
C ASN A 33 -0.57 10.05 9.50
N ASP A 34 0.52 10.44 10.15
CA ASP A 34 1.24 11.69 9.92
C ASP A 34 2.75 11.52 10.14
N GLU A 35 3.56 12.32 9.45
CA GLU A 35 5.02 12.18 9.46
C GLU A 35 5.63 12.41 10.83
N GLU A 36 5.09 13.32 11.63
CA GLU A 36 5.63 13.62 12.96
C GLU A 36 5.48 12.42 13.90
N THR A 37 4.31 11.78 13.88
CA THR A 37 4.04 10.55 14.62
C THR A 37 4.95 9.41 14.14
N TYR A 38 5.08 9.21 12.82
CA TYR A 38 6.00 8.19 12.29
C TYR A 38 7.42 8.39 12.79
N VAL A 39 8.00 9.57 12.65
CA VAL A 39 9.36 9.87 13.09
C VAL A 39 9.54 9.62 14.58
N LYS A 40 8.60 10.07 15.43
CA LYS A 40 8.64 9.88 16.87
C LYS A 40 8.57 8.40 17.27
N GLU A 41 7.66 7.66 16.66
CA GLU A 41 7.47 6.24 16.95
C GLU A 41 8.61 5.37 16.43
N LEU A 42 9.13 5.68 15.24
CA LEU A 42 10.31 5.01 14.66
C LEU A 42 11.55 5.23 15.52
N ALA A 43 11.76 6.46 16.01
CA ALA A 43 12.87 6.77 16.93
C ALA A 43 12.81 5.94 18.21
N ALA A 44 11.63 5.75 18.77
CA ALA A 44 11.44 5.00 20.01
C ALA A 44 11.48 3.48 19.79
N PHE A 45 10.93 2.99 18.68
CA PHE A 45 10.80 1.56 18.42
C PHE A 45 12.04 0.95 17.77
N GLN A 46 12.76 1.70 16.92
CA GLN A 46 13.94 1.26 16.17
C GLN A 46 13.71 -0.07 15.43
N PRO A 47 12.84 -0.08 14.39
CA PRO A 47 12.50 -1.28 13.66
C PRO A 47 13.65 -1.76 12.75
N ASP A 48 13.66 -3.07 12.47
CA ASP A 48 14.48 -3.70 11.42
C ASP A 48 13.77 -3.64 10.06
N ALA A 49 12.44 -3.58 10.06
CA ALA A 49 11.63 -3.44 8.85
C ALA A 49 10.46 -2.48 9.02
N ILE A 50 10.09 -1.79 7.93
CA ILE A 50 8.88 -0.98 7.82
C ILE A 50 7.98 -1.61 6.76
N MET A 51 6.69 -1.81 7.08
CA MET A 51 5.67 -2.19 6.10
C MET A 51 4.75 -1.00 5.82
N CYS A 52 4.59 -0.66 4.55
CA CYS A 52 3.73 0.43 4.10
C CYS A 52 2.80 0.02 2.96
N ARG A 53 1.78 0.82 2.71
CA ARG A 53 0.89 0.68 1.53
C ARG A 53 0.94 1.93 0.67
N THR A 54 0.26 3.00 1.07
CA THR A 54 0.19 4.28 0.34
C THR A 54 0.87 5.42 1.08
N GLU A 55 1.20 5.19 2.34
CA GLU A 55 1.83 6.17 3.21
C GLU A 55 3.25 6.48 2.71
N PRO A 56 3.65 7.76 2.75
CA PRO A 56 4.99 8.14 2.33
C PRO A 56 6.05 7.58 3.28
N ILE A 57 7.12 7.02 2.70
CA ILE A 57 8.33 6.64 3.43
C ILE A 57 9.43 7.59 2.99
N THR A 58 9.67 8.59 3.83
CA THR A 58 10.59 9.69 3.52
C THR A 58 12.01 9.40 3.98
N ALA A 59 12.99 10.13 3.43
CA ALA A 59 14.37 10.10 3.90
C ALA A 59 14.48 10.32 5.42
N LYS A 60 13.70 11.27 5.95
CA LYS A 60 13.66 11.58 7.39
C LYS A 60 13.24 10.38 8.24
N MET A 61 12.23 9.62 7.79
CA MET A 61 11.79 8.39 8.47
C MET A 61 12.89 7.33 8.46
N MET A 62 13.55 7.12 7.32
CA MET A 62 14.65 6.17 7.19
C MET A 62 15.85 6.57 8.03
N ASP A 63 16.19 7.87 8.09
CA ASP A 63 17.30 8.40 8.90
C ASP A 63 17.07 8.24 10.40
N THR A 64 15.83 8.22 10.82
CA THR A 64 15.44 8.03 12.22
C THR A 64 15.75 6.60 12.71
N CYS A 65 15.78 5.63 11.80
CA CYS A 65 15.98 4.22 12.12
C CYS A 65 17.44 3.82 11.94
N THR A 66 18.10 3.38 13.01
CA THR A 66 19.50 2.92 12.95
C THR A 66 19.66 1.48 12.48
N ASN A 67 18.61 0.66 12.63
CA ASN A 67 18.63 -0.78 12.34
C ASN A 67 17.82 -1.18 11.10
N LEU A 68 17.23 -0.22 10.39
CA LEU A 68 16.34 -0.50 9.26
C LEU A 68 17.08 -1.17 8.10
N LYS A 69 16.62 -2.35 7.70
CA LYS A 69 17.19 -3.17 6.63
C LYS A 69 16.25 -3.37 5.47
N VAL A 70 14.93 -3.36 5.75
CA VAL A 70 13.92 -3.72 4.78
C VAL A 70 12.73 -2.77 4.82
N ILE A 71 12.25 -2.36 3.65
CA ILE A 71 10.95 -1.72 3.48
C ILE A 71 10.09 -2.66 2.65
N GLY A 72 8.99 -3.14 3.22
CA GLY A 72 7.98 -3.97 2.55
C GLY A 72 6.83 -3.10 2.04
N LYS A 73 6.62 -3.10 0.74
CA LYS A 73 5.53 -2.37 0.08
C LYS A 73 4.37 -3.30 -0.22
N GLN A 74 3.24 -3.06 0.42
CA GLN A 74 1.98 -3.75 0.06
C GLN A 74 1.37 -3.11 -1.19
N GLY A 75 1.83 -3.52 -2.36
CA GLY A 75 1.40 -3.01 -3.66
C GLY A 75 2.50 -3.05 -4.72
N ALA A 76 2.19 -2.55 -5.92
CA ALA A 76 3.08 -2.60 -7.08
C ALA A 76 3.87 -1.29 -7.30
N GLY A 77 3.27 -0.13 -7.01
CA GLY A 77 3.92 1.18 -7.20
C GLY A 77 4.88 1.52 -6.05
N LEU A 78 5.95 2.25 -6.35
CA LEU A 78 6.99 2.65 -5.38
C LEU A 78 7.09 4.18 -5.22
N ASP A 79 6.18 4.93 -5.81
CA ASP A 79 6.15 6.40 -5.86
C ASP A 79 6.00 7.08 -4.49
N ASN A 80 5.57 6.34 -3.48
CA ASN A 80 5.48 6.82 -2.10
C ASN A 80 6.74 6.52 -1.25
N ILE A 81 7.78 5.92 -1.82
CA ILE A 81 9.03 5.59 -1.13
C ILE A 81 10.18 6.39 -1.76
N ASP A 82 10.98 7.05 -0.94
CA ASP A 82 12.22 7.68 -1.40
C ASP A 82 13.25 6.60 -1.74
N MET A 83 13.19 6.11 -2.99
CA MET A 83 14.02 5.01 -3.48
C MET A 83 15.50 5.36 -3.55
N ASP A 84 15.83 6.60 -3.88
CA ASP A 84 17.21 7.05 -3.98
C ASP A 84 17.85 7.04 -2.59
N HIS A 85 17.13 7.51 -1.58
CA HIS A 85 17.59 7.49 -0.19
C HIS A 85 17.67 6.07 0.37
N ALA A 86 16.70 5.21 0.08
CA ALA A 86 16.74 3.80 0.49
C ALA A 86 17.98 3.08 -0.08
N HIS A 87 18.28 3.32 -1.37
CA HIS A 87 19.48 2.79 -2.02
C HIS A 87 20.77 3.31 -1.40
N ALA A 88 20.85 4.62 -1.12
CA ALA A 88 22.03 5.23 -0.49
C ALA A 88 22.33 4.67 0.91
N LYS A 89 21.30 4.16 1.58
CA LYS A 89 21.39 3.54 2.92
C LYS A 89 21.46 2.02 2.91
N ASP A 90 21.55 1.39 1.75
CA ASP A 90 21.56 -0.06 1.60
C ASP A 90 20.29 -0.74 2.19
N ILE A 91 19.15 -0.05 2.12
CA ILE A 91 17.86 -0.57 2.57
C ILE A 91 17.20 -1.31 1.42
N THR A 92 16.90 -2.59 1.62
CA THR A 92 16.20 -3.41 0.61
C THR A 92 14.71 -3.06 0.54
N VAL A 93 14.20 -2.75 -0.65
CA VAL A 93 12.76 -2.53 -0.87
C VAL A 93 12.14 -3.76 -1.53
N VAL A 94 11.15 -4.36 -0.87
CA VAL A 94 10.41 -5.54 -1.35
C VAL A 94 8.98 -5.12 -1.67
N TYR A 95 8.45 -5.52 -2.83
CA TYR A 95 7.12 -5.14 -3.28
C TYR A 95 6.49 -6.24 -4.15
N ALA A 96 5.21 -6.07 -4.53
CA ALA A 96 4.46 -7.05 -5.32
C ALA A 96 4.15 -6.49 -6.74
N PRO A 97 5.10 -6.54 -7.70
CA PRO A 97 5.00 -5.84 -8.99
C PRO A 97 3.82 -6.28 -9.87
N ALA A 98 3.29 -7.47 -9.68
CA ALA A 98 2.19 -8.02 -10.48
C ALA A 98 0.96 -8.41 -9.65
N GLY A 99 0.91 -8.06 -8.36
CA GLY A 99 -0.11 -8.55 -7.43
C GLY A 99 -1.56 -8.21 -7.79
N ASN A 100 -1.78 -7.14 -8.58
CA ASN A 100 -3.11 -6.70 -9.02
C ASN A 100 -3.21 -6.52 -10.54
N ALA A 101 -2.24 -6.97 -11.33
CA ALA A 101 -2.16 -6.70 -12.77
C ALA A 101 -3.41 -7.19 -13.52
N ASN A 102 -3.90 -8.39 -13.25
CA ASN A 102 -5.09 -8.95 -13.88
C ASN A 102 -6.34 -8.14 -13.52
N ALA A 103 -6.53 -7.83 -12.23
CA ALA A 103 -7.68 -7.04 -11.79
C ALA A 103 -7.71 -5.62 -12.41
N VAL A 104 -6.53 -4.99 -12.53
CA VAL A 104 -6.39 -3.69 -13.21
C VAL A 104 -6.70 -3.80 -14.69
N ALA A 105 -6.21 -4.85 -15.38
CA ALA A 105 -6.49 -5.08 -16.79
C ALA A 105 -7.99 -5.30 -17.05
N GLU A 106 -8.64 -6.15 -16.28
CA GLU A 106 -10.09 -6.40 -16.36
C GLU A 106 -10.90 -5.12 -16.14
N HIS A 107 -10.52 -4.34 -15.12
CA HIS A 107 -11.17 -3.06 -14.84
C HIS A 107 -10.98 -2.05 -15.97
N ALA A 108 -9.79 -1.97 -16.56
CA ALA A 108 -9.52 -1.11 -17.70
C ALA A 108 -10.37 -1.48 -18.92
N VAL A 109 -10.47 -2.77 -19.27
CA VAL A 109 -11.32 -3.27 -20.36
C VAL A 109 -12.80 -2.96 -20.07
N MET A 110 -13.26 -3.18 -18.83
CA MET A 110 -14.62 -2.83 -18.42
C MET A 110 -14.90 -1.34 -18.66
N LEU A 111 -14.01 -0.45 -18.22
CA LEU A 111 -14.17 0.99 -18.42
C LEU A 111 -14.19 1.38 -19.90
N MET A 112 -13.32 0.78 -20.74
CA MET A 112 -13.33 1.01 -22.19
C MET A 112 -14.69 0.62 -22.80
N LEU A 113 -15.23 -0.53 -22.42
CA LEU A 113 -16.55 -0.98 -22.89
C LEU A 113 -17.68 -0.08 -22.40
N MET A 114 -17.63 0.36 -21.14
CA MET A 114 -18.60 1.29 -20.58
C MET A 114 -18.60 2.63 -21.32
N CYS A 115 -17.44 3.16 -21.68
CA CYS A 115 -17.31 4.38 -22.48
C CYS A 115 -17.85 4.16 -23.90
N ALA A 116 -17.40 3.10 -24.58
CA ALA A 116 -17.83 2.79 -25.94
C ALA A 116 -19.35 2.58 -26.08
N LYS A 117 -19.98 2.01 -25.06
CA LYS A 117 -21.41 1.75 -25.01
C LYS A 117 -22.23 2.87 -24.34
N ARG A 118 -21.60 3.99 -23.95
CA ARG A 118 -22.27 5.06 -23.22
C ARG A 118 -23.05 4.55 -22.00
N PHE A 119 -22.50 3.53 -21.33
CA PHE A 119 -23.21 2.74 -20.32
C PHE A 119 -23.90 3.60 -19.26
N THR A 120 -23.23 4.59 -18.69
CA THR A 120 -23.78 5.45 -17.63
C THR A 120 -24.99 6.26 -18.10
N TYR A 121 -24.99 6.69 -19.37
CA TYR A 121 -26.13 7.37 -19.97
C TYR A 121 -27.30 6.40 -20.16
N VAL A 122 -27.06 5.25 -20.80
CA VAL A 122 -28.07 4.24 -21.07
C VAL A 122 -28.71 3.71 -19.79
N ASP A 123 -27.90 3.39 -18.77
CA ASP A 123 -28.38 2.91 -17.46
C ASP A 123 -29.26 3.95 -16.78
N ARG A 124 -28.89 5.24 -16.81
CA ARG A 124 -29.70 6.32 -16.24
C ARG A 124 -31.06 6.46 -16.95
N GLN A 125 -31.07 6.42 -18.28
CA GLN A 125 -32.30 6.49 -19.06
C GLN A 125 -33.19 5.30 -18.77
N PHE A 126 -32.62 4.09 -18.76
CA PHE A 126 -33.35 2.86 -18.50
C PHE A 126 -33.99 2.85 -17.10
N ARG A 127 -33.26 3.22 -16.07
CA ARG A 127 -33.79 3.36 -14.70
C ARG A 127 -34.84 4.47 -14.57
N GLY A 128 -34.78 5.48 -15.42
CA GLY A 128 -35.81 6.53 -15.53
C GLY A 128 -37.05 6.13 -16.31
N GLY A 129 -37.15 4.86 -16.79
CA GLY A 129 -38.30 4.34 -17.53
C GLY A 129 -38.23 4.52 -19.06
N ASN A 130 -37.11 5.05 -19.60
CA ASN A 130 -36.91 5.15 -21.05
C ASN A 130 -36.28 3.84 -21.59
N PHE A 131 -37.13 2.89 -21.98
CA PHE A 131 -36.68 1.60 -22.50
C PHE A 131 -36.31 1.64 -24.00
N LEU A 132 -36.54 2.76 -24.70
CA LEU A 132 -36.18 2.95 -26.10
C LEU A 132 -34.78 3.55 -26.32
N VAL A 133 -34.09 3.91 -25.27
CA VAL A 133 -32.74 4.53 -25.32
C VAL A 133 -31.73 3.78 -26.19
N ARG A 134 -31.92 2.48 -26.41
CA ARG A 134 -31.07 1.64 -27.29
C ARG A 134 -31.14 2.00 -28.76
N MET A 135 -32.10 2.84 -29.14
CA MET A 135 -32.34 3.23 -30.54
C MET A 135 -31.77 4.62 -30.86
N ASP A 136 -31.24 5.32 -29.84
CA ASP A 136 -30.54 6.60 -29.96
C ASP A 136 -29.02 6.35 -30.15
#